data_b7040bab4d29faa27e23b2d668327ad6
#
_entry.id   b7040bab4d29faa27e23b2d668327ad6
#
_cell.length_a   1.000
_cell.length_b   1.000
_cell.length_c   1.000
_cell.angle_alpha   90.00
_cell.angle_beta   90.00
_cell.angle_gamma   90.00
#
_symmetry.space_group_name_H-M   'P 1'
#
loop_
_entity.id
_entity.type
_entity.pdbx_description
1 polymer ?
#
loop_
_entity_poly.entity_id
_entity_poly.type
_entity_poly.pdbx_seq_one_letter_code
_entity_poly.pdbx_strand_id
1 'polypeptide(L)'
;GDVRVARAWTAETRTVEKPAPDGQPPQGVDYDRWLGPAPKRPFNPHRWHQTWRMFRDYGNGEIGDDGIHDIDMATWGLGVTTLPKQITARGSRMLLDGHASEYPDNMNVTYEYPDGRLLIYENYPFTAYGLHGFDNGNVFYGTEGYMIFSRRGAFSVFLGPKAQPGPTEGKELRGQHGYAEHMAEFLNAVRQRTPTKASADVAHRSCALVHLGEIAFRTRGRLDFDPRTQRFIDCDEANLLLTKDYRAPYSLPEVI
;
A
#
# COMPACT_ATOMS: atom_id res chain seq x y z
N GLY A 1 2.77 -26.25 -1.19
CA GLY A 1 3.05 -26.19 -2.62
C GLY A 1 3.41 -24.78 -3.06
N ASP A 2 3.54 -24.55 -4.37
CA ASP A 2 3.90 -23.25 -4.92
C ASP A 2 2.76 -22.25 -4.76
N VAL A 3 3.02 -21.09 -4.18
CA VAL A 3 2.06 -20.00 -4.11
C VAL A 3 1.92 -19.32 -5.49
N ARG A 4 0.70 -19.24 -5.98
CA ARG A 4 0.39 -18.69 -7.32
C ARG A 4 -0.36 -17.36 -7.26
N VAL A 5 -1.18 -17.17 -6.21
CA VAL A 5 -1.94 -15.95 -6.02
C VAL A 5 -1.82 -15.51 -4.56
N ALA A 6 -1.56 -14.23 -4.35
CA ALA A 6 -1.71 -13.58 -3.06
C ALA A 6 -2.85 -12.55 -3.14
N ARG A 7 -3.67 -12.51 -2.10
CA ARG A 7 -4.74 -11.53 -1.94
C ARG A 7 -4.51 -10.78 -0.65
N ALA A 8 -4.36 -9.47 -0.72
CA ALA A 8 -4.19 -8.57 0.41
C ALA A 8 -5.45 -7.72 0.56
N TRP A 9 -5.87 -7.43 1.80
CA TRP A 9 -7.02 -6.57 2.04
C TRP A 9 -6.84 -5.66 3.24
N THR A 10 -7.55 -4.53 3.18
CA THR A 10 -7.78 -3.61 4.28
C THR A 10 -9.29 -3.36 4.40
N ALA A 11 -9.87 -3.61 5.57
CA ALA A 11 -11.29 -3.46 5.86
C ALA A 11 -11.55 -2.58 7.09
N GLU A 12 -10.60 -1.71 7.43
CA GLU A 12 -10.76 -0.75 8.52
C GLU A 12 -11.75 0.35 8.13
N THR A 13 -12.77 0.55 8.96
CA THR A 13 -13.68 1.69 8.80
C THR A 13 -12.97 2.97 9.18
N ARG A 14 -12.79 3.86 8.19
CA ARG A 14 -12.26 5.20 8.44
C ARG A 14 -13.38 6.22 8.36
N THR A 15 -13.46 7.08 9.36
CA THR A 15 -14.33 8.25 9.32
C THR A 15 -13.65 9.30 8.45
N VAL A 16 -14.33 9.71 7.39
CA VAL A 16 -13.88 10.83 6.58
C VAL A 16 -14.83 12.01 6.84
N GLU A 17 -14.25 13.15 7.12
CA GLU A 17 -15.00 14.33 7.50
C GLU A 17 -15.51 15.10 6.28
N LYS A 18 -16.61 15.83 6.45
CA LYS A 18 -17.15 16.71 5.40
C LYS A 18 -16.15 17.80 5.05
N PRO A 19 -16.14 18.32 3.82
CA PRO A 19 -15.27 19.42 3.46
C PRO A 19 -15.35 20.59 4.44
N ALA A 20 -14.20 21.15 4.81
CA ALA A 20 -14.09 22.34 5.63
C ALA A 20 -13.50 23.49 4.82
N PRO A 21 -13.84 24.76 5.16
CA PRO A 21 -13.24 25.89 4.50
C PRO A 21 -11.74 26.02 4.80
N ASP A 22 -11.03 26.59 3.89
CA ASP A 22 -9.64 27.00 4.10
C ASP A 22 -9.57 28.07 5.20
N GLY A 23 -8.48 28.07 5.96
CA GLY A 23 -8.29 28.96 7.11
C GLY A 23 -6.82 29.30 7.34
N GLN A 24 -6.52 29.70 8.58
CA GLN A 24 -5.15 29.95 9.02
C GLN A 24 -4.59 28.73 9.75
N PRO A 25 -3.29 28.43 9.60
CA PRO A 25 -2.66 27.36 10.37
C PRO A 25 -2.71 27.67 11.88
N PRO A 26 -2.65 26.65 12.73
CA PRO A 26 -2.58 26.84 14.17
C PRO A 26 -1.38 27.73 14.56
N GLN A 27 -1.54 28.48 15.65
CA GLN A 27 -0.45 29.34 16.15
C GLN A 27 0.81 28.52 16.43
N GLY A 28 1.96 29.03 15.99
CA GLY A 28 3.26 28.38 16.18
C GLY A 28 3.61 27.31 15.13
N VAL A 29 2.71 27.06 14.18
CA VAL A 29 2.98 26.12 13.07
C VAL A 29 3.64 26.86 11.90
N ASP A 30 4.82 26.41 11.51
CA ASP A 30 5.43 26.76 10.23
C ASP A 30 4.80 25.91 9.10
N TYR A 31 3.71 26.43 8.57
CA TYR A 31 2.93 25.73 7.56
C TYR A 31 3.69 25.57 6.22
N ASP A 32 4.54 26.55 5.88
CA ASP A 32 5.35 26.43 4.65
C ASP A 32 6.36 25.29 4.73
N ARG A 33 6.99 25.15 5.90
CA ARG A 33 7.89 24.01 6.17
C ARG A 33 7.14 22.68 6.22
N TRP A 34 5.91 22.65 6.76
CA TRP A 34 5.07 21.45 6.75
C TRP A 34 4.71 21.02 5.32
N LEU A 35 4.37 21.96 4.44
CA LEU A 35 4.09 21.67 3.03
C LEU A 35 5.29 21.02 2.33
N GLY A 36 6.52 21.42 2.69
CA GLY A 36 7.73 20.88 2.07
C GLY A 36 7.71 21.03 0.55
N PRO A 37 8.00 19.95 -0.20
CA PRO A 37 8.00 19.99 -1.67
C PRO A 37 6.61 20.00 -2.30
N ALA A 38 5.53 19.81 -1.53
CA ALA A 38 4.18 19.80 -2.05
C ALA A 38 3.75 21.19 -2.56
N PRO A 39 2.77 21.27 -3.47
CA PRO A 39 2.25 22.54 -3.96
C PRO A 39 1.79 23.47 -2.83
N LYS A 40 2.03 24.75 -2.98
CA LYS A 40 1.57 25.77 -2.01
C LYS A 40 0.06 25.92 -2.09
N ARG A 41 -0.62 25.55 -1.01
CA ARG A 41 -2.09 25.65 -0.87
C ARG A 41 -2.43 26.38 0.43
N PRO A 42 -3.58 27.04 0.54
CA PRO A 42 -4.10 27.55 1.82
C PRO A 42 -4.20 26.44 2.84
N PHE A 43 -4.06 26.77 4.13
CA PHE A 43 -4.28 25.79 5.19
C PHE A 43 -5.72 25.32 5.18
N ASN A 44 -5.89 24.00 5.37
CA ASN A 44 -7.20 23.39 5.55
C ASN A 44 -7.10 22.32 6.66
N PRO A 45 -8.01 22.32 7.66
CA PRO A 45 -7.94 21.39 8.77
C PRO A 45 -8.00 19.91 8.33
N HIS A 46 -8.68 19.60 7.20
CA HIS A 46 -8.75 18.23 6.69
C HIS A 46 -7.48 17.78 5.92
N ARG A 47 -6.58 18.70 5.63
CA ARG A 47 -5.25 18.38 5.08
C ARG A 47 -4.17 18.37 6.16
N TRP A 48 -4.56 18.35 7.44
CA TRP A 48 -3.68 18.47 8.59
C TRP A 48 -3.67 17.21 9.46
N HIS A 49 -2.56 16.96 10.15
CA HIS A 49 -2.33 15.80 11.01
C HIS A 49 -2.63 14.46 10.32
N GLN A 50 -3.68 13.74 10.72
CA GLN A 50 -3.93 12.38 10.24
C GLN A 50 -4.58 12.33 8.85
N THR A 51 -5.43 13.27 8.53
CA THR A 51 -6.24 13.25 7.30
C THR A 51 -5.50 13.64 6.03
N TRP A 52 -4.29 14.22 6.13
CA TRP A 52 -3.45 14.52 4.95
C TRP A 52 -3.21 13.30 4.04
N ARG A 53 -3.26 12.11 4.59
CA ARG A 53 -3.10 10.84 3.85
C ARG A 53 -4.09 10.68 2.70
N MET A 54 -5.25 11.31 2.82
CA MET A 54 -6.35 11.22 1.85
C MET A 54 -6.29 12.29 0.77
N PHE A 55 -5.17 13.03 0.66
CA PHE A 55 -4.95 14.07 -0.35
C PHE A 55 -3.71 13.75 -1.17
N ARG A 56 -3.85 13.83 -2.51
CA ARG A 56 -2.81 13.42 -3.47
C ARG A 56 -1.51 14.20 -3.37
N ASP A 57 -1.56 15.44 -2.91
CA ASP A 57 -0.36 16.25 -2.72
C ASP A 57 0.55 15.69 -1.62
N TYR A 58 -0.02 14.96 -0.65
CA TYR A 58 0.66 14.56 0.57
C TYR A 58 0.72 13.05 0.80
N GLY A 59 -0.30 12.31 0.36
CA GLY A 59 -0.46 10.89 0.61
C GLY A 59 -0.95 10.10 -0.59
N ASN A 60 -1.22 8.81 -0.36
CA ASN A 60 -1.67 7.86 -1.38
C ASN A 60 -3.00 7.17 -1.01
N GLY A 61 -3.77 7.78 -0.09
CA GLY A 61 -5.01 7.17 0.37
C GLY A 61 -4.80 5.88 1.16
N GLU A 62 -5.83 5.07 1.25
CA GLU A 62 -5.81 3.84 2.05
C GLU A 62 -4.78 2.82 1.55
N ILE A 63 -4.61 2.69 0.25
CA ILE A 63 -3.62 1.77 -0.34
C ILE A 63 -2.19 2.09 0.11
N GLY A 64 -1.86 3.38 0.31
CA GLY A 64 -0.54 3.82 0.74
C GLY A 64 -0.40 4.00 2.25
N ASP A 65 -1.50 4.19 2.98
CA ASP A 65 -1.47 4.36 4.43
C ASP A 65 -1.43 3.01 5.16
N ASP A 66 -2.45 2.20 5.02
CA ASP A 66 -2.53 0.89 5.68
C ASP A 66 -2.29 -0.28 4.73
N GLY A 67 -2.79 -0.20 3.50
CA GLY A 67 -2.68 -1.26 2.51
C GLY A 67 -1.26 -1.65 2.14
N ILE A 68 -0.30 -0.73 2.24
CA ILE A 68 1.12 -1.00 1.98
C ILE A 68 1.67 -2.14 2.86
N HIS A 69 1.21 -2.27 4.11
CA HIS A 69 1.66 -3.32 5.01
C HIS A 69 1.25 -4.72 4.52
N ASP A 70 0.02 -4.84 4.02
CA ASP A 70 -0.49 -6.12 3.53
C ASP A 70 0.01 -6.43 2.12
N ILE A 71 0.22 -5.40 1.28
CA ILE A 71 0.86 -5.50 -0.03
C ILE A 71 2.31 -6.01 0.12
N ASP A 72 3.08 -5.47 1.08
CA ASP A 72 4.45 -5.90 1.34
C ASP A 72 4.50 -7.38 1.74
N MET A 73 3.68 -7.78 2.70
CA MET A 73 3.59 -9.20 3.09
C MET A 73 3.11 -10.11 1.96
N ALA A 74 2.20 -9.60 1.10
CA ALA A 74 1.77 -10.35 -0.08
C ALA A 74 2.93 -10.61 -1.05
N THR A 75 3.84 -9.64 -1.24
CA THR A 75 5.04 -9.84 -2.08
C THR A 75 5.96 -10.91 -1.51
N TRP A 76 6.13 -10.95 -0.18
CA TRP A 76 6.95 -11.97 0.50
C TRP A 76 6.35 -13.36 0.36
N GLY A 77 5.07 -13.52 0.70
CA GLY A 77 4.40 -14.81 0.60
C GLY A 77 4.26 -15.32 -0.82
N LEU A 78 4.13 -14.42 -1.80
CA LEU A 78 4.12 -14.76 -3.22
C LEU A 78 5.52 -15.08 -3.75
N GLY A 79 6.58 -14.63 -3.06
CA GLY A 79 7.98 -14.88 -3.45
C GLY A 79 8.41 -14.09 -4.68
N VAL A 80 7.83 -12.93 -4.94
CA VAL A 80 8.18 -12.09 -6.11
C VAL A 80 9.35 -11.18 -5.78
N THR A 81 10.27 -11.03 -6.74
CA THR A 81 11.48 -10.20 -6.62
C THR A 81 11.56 -9.12 -7.70
N THR A 82 10.54 -9.00 -8.54
CA THR A 82 10.42 -8.01 -9.62
C THR A 82 9.11 -7.22 -9.47
N LEU A 83 8.95 -6.16 -10.24
CA LEU A 83 7.68 -5.44 -10.39
C LEU A 83 6.76 -6.18 -11.37
N PRO A 84 5.43 -5.93 -11.32
CA PRO A 84 4.48 -6.55 -12.24
C PRO A 84 4.69 -6.07 -13.67
N LYS A 85 4.29 -6.90 -14.64
CA LYS A 85 4.25 -6.54 -16.08
C LYS A 85 2.95 -5.86 -16.48
N GLN A 86 1.90 -5.99 -15.63
CA GLN A 86 0.58 -5.42 -15.91
C GLN A 86 -0.15 -5.09 -14.62
N ILE A 87 -0.85 -3.95 -14.63
CA ILE A 87 -1.63 -3.46 -13.52
C ILE A 87 -3.05 -3.12 -14.01
N THR A 88 -4.06 -3.59 -13.26
CA THR A 88 -5.45 -3.19 -13.48
C THR A 88 -6.04 -2.71 -12.17
N ALA A 89 -6.67 -1.52 -12.17
CA ALA A 89 -7.32 -0.98 -10.99
C ALA A 89 -8.74 -0.54 -11.27
N ARG A 90 -9.63 -0.76 -10.30
CA ARG A 90 -11.00 -0.24 -10.25
C ARG A 90 -11.32 0.22 -8.85
N GLY A 91 -12.17 1.22 -8.76
CA GLY A 91 -12.62 1.76 -7.49
C GLY A 91 -13.78 2.73 -7.69
N SER A 92 -14.44 3.06 -6.59
CA SER A 92 -15.55 4.01 -6.61
C SER A 92 -15.66 4.77 -5.30
N ARG A 93 -16.46 5.80 -5.30
CA ARG A 93 -16.93 6.54 -4.12
C ARG A 93 -18.38 6.18 -3.90
N MET A 94 -18.63 5.21 -3.03
CA MET A 94 -19.98 4.69 -2.77
C MET A 94 -20.60 5.32 -1.53
N LEU A 95 -19.85 5.44 -0.46
CA LEU A 95 -20.33 5.93 0.83
C LEU A 95 -19.75 7.29 1.21
N LEU A 96 -18.64 7.67 0.62
CA LEU A 96 -17.93 8.91 0.91
C LEU A 96 -18.30 10.03 -0.07
N ASP A 97 -19.49 9.97 -0.64
CA ASP A 97 -19.99 11.09 -1.46
C ASP A 97 -20.10 12.36 -0.59
N GLY A 98 -19.52 13.46 -1.08
CA GLY A 98 -19.42 14.70 -0.32
C GLY A 98 -18.28 14.78 0.71
N HIS A 99 -17.40 13.78 0.78
CA HIS A 99 -16.21 13.83 1.64
C HIS A 99 -15.05 14.61 1.01
N ALA A 100 -14.18 15.13 1.88
CA ALA A 100 -12.99 15.87 1.49
C ALA A 100 -11.90 14.99 0.83
N SER A 101 -11.92 13.66 1.04
CA SER A 101 -10.94 12.73 0.47
C SER A 101 -10.90 12.79 -1.06
N GLU A 102 -9.69 12.77 -1.62
CA GLU A 102 -9.46 12.67 -3.07
C GLU A 102 -9.36 11.22 -3.57
N TYR A 103 -9.43 10.26 -2.65
CA TYR A 103 -9.34 8.82 -2.93
C TYR A 103 -10.70 8.11 -2.88
N PRO A 104 -10.83 6.97 -3.57
CA PRO A 104 -12.04 6.16 -3.49
C PRO A 104 -12.22 5.53 -2.11
N ASP A 105 -13.45 5.18 -1.77
CA ASP A 105 -13.79 4.42 -0.55
C ASP A 105 -13.78 2.91 -0.76
N ASN A 106 -13.66 2.46 -1.98
CA ASN A 106 -13.28 1.09 -2.30
C ASN A 106 -12.34 1.07 -3.50
N MET A 107 -11.42 0.14 -3.49
CA MET A 107 -10.45 -0.02 -4.56
C MET A 107 -10.03 -1.49 -4.68
N ASN A 108 -9.96 -1.98 -5.91
CA ASN A 108 -9.40 -3.27 -6.25
C ASN A 108 -8.27 -3.06 -7.24
N VAL A 109 -7.11 -3.66 -6.95
CA VAL A 109 -5.95 -3.62 -7.84
C VAL A 109 -5.45 -5.03 -8.08
N THR A 110 -5.23 -5.38 -9.33
CA THR A 110 -4.59 -6.64 -9.71
C THR A 110 -3.24 -6.34 -10.37
N TYR A 111 -2.21 -7.01 -9.86
CA TYR A 111 -0.86 -6.97 -10.37
C TYR A 111 -0.52 -8.33 -10.97
N GLU A 112 -0.22 -8.39 -12.26
CA GLU A 112 0.23 -9.60 -12.94
C GLU A 112 1.75 -9.56 -13.13
N TYR A 113 2.43 -10.58 -12.62
CA TYR A 113 3.88 -10.71 -12.72
C TYR A 113 4.30 -11.42 -14.02
N PRO A 114 5.57 -11.25 -14.47
CA PRO A 114 6.04 -11.87 -15.71
C PRO A 114 5.88 -13.40 -15.77
N ASP A 115 5.95 -14.08 -14.64
CA ASP A 115 5.79 -15.54 -14.52
C ASP A 115 4.34 -16.01 -14.35
N GLY A 116 3.37 -15.07 -14.43
CA GLY A 116 1.94 -15.36 -14.33
C GLY A 116 1.38 -15.39 -12.90
N ARG A 117 2.20 -15.16 -11.85
CA ARG A 117 1.69 -14.98 -10.49
C ARG A 117 0.86 -13.70 -10.39
N LEU A 118 -0.12 -13.71 -9.50
CA LEU A 118 -1.01 -12.57 -9.29
C LEU A 118 -0.95 -12.10 -7.84
N LEU A 119 -0.91 -10.78 -7.65
CA LEU A 119 -1.22 -10.13 -6.39
C LEU A 119 -2.49 -9.30 -6.58
N ILE A 120 -3.46 -9.47 -5.68
CA ILE A 120 -4.72 -8.72 -5.68
C ILE A 120 -4.79 -7.93 -4.39
N TYR A 121 -4.99 -6.62 -4.48
CA TYR A 121 -5.24 -5.77 -3.32
C TYR A 121 -6.68 -5.26 -3.35
N GLU A 122 -7.31 -5.24 -2.17
CA GLU A 122 -8.68 -4.80 -1.99
C GLU A 122 -8.80 -3.95 -0.73
N ASN A 123 -9.49 -2.79 -0.82
CA ASN A 123 -9.87 -2.05 0.36
C ASN A 123 -11.38 -1.82 0.44
N TYR A 124 -11.90 -1.95 1.66
CA TYR A 124 -13.32 -1.86 1.98
C TYR A 124 -13.53 -1.06 3.26
N PRO A 125 -13.23 0.24 3.32
CA PRO A 125 -13.29 1.05 4.53
C PRO A 125 -14.72 1.30 5.04
N PHE A 126 -15.71 0.84 4.30
CA PHE A 126 -17.12 0.94 4.64
C PHE A 126 -17.67 -0.28 5.40
N THR A 127 -16.89 -1.35 5.55
CA THR A 127 -17.34 -2.56 6.23
C THR A 127 -17.17 -2.42 7.74
N ALA A 128 -18.16 -2.94 8.49
CA ALA A 128 -18.07 -3.05 9.94
C ALA A 128 -17.46 -4.40 10.39
N TYR A 129 -16.92 -5.17 9.45
CA TYR A 129 -16.39 -6.51 9.66
C TYR A 129 -15.14 -6.70 8.80
N GLY A 130 -14.23 -7.52 9.28
CA GLY A 130 -13.06 -7.94 8.52
C GLY A 130 -13.35 -9.11 7.58
N LEU A 131 -12.41 -9.39 6.68
CA LEU A 131 -12.43 -10.61 5.88
C LEU A 131 -11.75 -11.75 6.65
N HIS A 132 -12.34 -12.94 6.60
CA HIS A 132 -11.81 -14.09 7.32
C HIS A 132 -11.59 -13.86 8.83
N GLY A 133 -12.32 -12.93 9.43
CA GLY A 133 -12.20 -12.58 10.85
C GLY A 133 -11.14 -11.51 11.18
N PHE A 134 -10.47 -10.94 10.18
CA PHE A 134 -9.43 -9.92 10.35
C PHE A 134 -9.77 -8.64 9.58
N ASP A 135 -9.48 -7.48 10.18
CA ASP A 135 -9.64 -6.16 9.55
C ASP A 135 -8.66 -5.93 8.39
N ASN A 136 -7.51 -6.61 8.43
CA ASN A 136 -6.50 -6.61 7.38
C ASN A 136 -5.72 -7.92 7.39
N GLY A 137 -5.13 -8.27 6.26
CA GLY A 137 -4.38 -9.49 6.13
C GLY A 137 -4.19 -9.97 4.70
N ASN A 138 -3.79 -11.24 4.58
CA ASN A 138 -3.51 -11.88 3.31
C ASN A 138 -4.13 -13.27 3.20
N VAL A 139 -4.46 -13.67 1.98
CA VAL A 139 -4.65 -15.09 1.63
C VAL A 139 -3.63 -15.45 0.58
N PHE A 140 -2.92 -16.54 0.81
CA PHE A 140 -1.97 -17.12 -0.11
C PHE A 140 -2.54 -18.41 -0.69
N TYR A 141 -2.77 -18.47 -2.00
CA TYR A 141 -3.28 -19.63 -2.69
C TYR A 141 -2.13 -20.36 -3.37
N GLY A 142 -1.88 -21.60 -2.92
CA GLY A 142 -0.87 -22.48 -3.45
C GLY A 142 -1.46 -23.70 -4.18
N THR A 143 -0.59 -24.49 -4.80
CA THR A 143 -0.98 -25.69 -5.55
C THR A 143 -1.49 -26.83 -4.67
N GLU A 144 -1.20 -26.82 -3.38
CA GLU A 144 -1.56 -27.89 -2.42
C GLU A 144 -2.49 -27.42 -1.31
N GLY A 145 -2.82 -26.12 -1.27
CA GLY A 145 -3.69 -25.55 -0.25
C GLY A 145 -3.63 -24.03 -0.25
N TYR A 146 -4.18 -23.45 0.80
CA TYR A 146 -4.13 -22.00 0.99
C TYR A 146 -3.90 -21.65 2.46
N MET A 147 -3.43 -20.41 2.71
CA MET A 147 -3.22 -19.88 4.05
C MET A 147 -3.91 -18.52 4.17
N ILE A 148 -4.69 -18.35 5.21
CA ILE A 148 -5.17 -17.03 5.66
C ILE A 148 -4.18 -16.53 6.70
N PHE A 149 -3.77 -15.26 6.61
CA PHE A 149 -2.75 -14.68 7.46
C PHE A 149 -3.12 -13.25 7.86
N SER A 150 -3.19 -12.99 9.17
CA SER A 150 -3.25 -11.64 9.71
C SER A 150 -1.83 -11.07 9.83
N ARG A 151 -1.63 -9.82 9.48
CA ARG A 151 -0.32 -9.16 9.69
C ARG A 151 0.11 -9.10 11.16
N ARG A 152 -0.78 -9.43 12.10
CA ARG A 152 -0.50 -9.54 13.53
C ARG A 152 -0.14 -10.97 13.96
N GLY A 153 0.15 -11.88 13.03
CA GLY A 153 0.73 -13.18 13.26
C GLY A 153 -0.26 -14.34 13.39
N ALA A 154 -1.56 -14.10 13.49
CA ALA A 154 -2.55 -15.17 13.42
C ALA A 154 -2.62 -15.74 12.00
N PHE A 155 -2.71 -17.06 11.88
CA PHE A 155 -2.85 -17.70 10.58
C PHE A 155 -3.62 -19.03 10.65
N SER A 156 -4.17 -19.45 9.53
CA SER A 156 -4.81 -20.74 9.36
C SER A 156 -4.45 -21.33 7.99
N VAL A 157 -3.98 -22.55 7.97
CA VAL A 157 -3.63 -23.28 6.75
C VAL A 157 -4.70 -24.32 6.44
N PHE A 158 -5.03 -24.46 5.17
CA PHE A 158 -5.97 -25.45 4.66
C PHE A 158 -5.34 -26.22 3.50
N LEU A 159 -5.38 -27.54 3.56
CA LEU A 159 -4.63 -28.43 2.68
C LEU A 159 -5.56 -29.28 1.79
N GLY A 160 -5.10 -29.48 0.57
CA GLY A 160 -5.72 -30.35 -0.42
C GLY A 160 -7.10 -29.88 -0.91
N PRO A 161 -7.75 -30.65 -1.81
CA PRO A 161 -8.96 -30.22 -2.51
C PRO A 161 -10.20 -30.12 -1.61
N LYS A 162 -10.14 -30.71 -0.39
CA LYS A 162 -11.23 -30.63 0.60
C LYS A 162 -10.95 -29.61 1.71
N ALA A 163 -9.93 -28.76 1.54
CA ALA A 163 -9.53 -27.73 2.52
C ALA A 163 -9.39 -28.31 3.95
N GLN A 164 -8.68 -29.44 4.09
CA GLN A 164 -8.45 -30.05 5.39
C GLN A 164 -7.67 -29.07 6.29
N PRO A 165 -8.07 -28.91 7.56
CA PRO A 165 -7.34 -28.08 8.50
C PRO A 165 -5.88 -28.52 8.63
N GLY A 166 -4.97 -27.55 8.49
CA GLY A 166 -3.54 -27.68 8.71
C GLY A 166 -3.07 -26.88 9.93
N PRO A 167 -1.79 -26.50 9.97
CA PRO A 167 -1.25 -25.67 11.05
C PRO A 167 -2.03 -24.37 11.24
N THR A 168 -2.28 -23.97 12.48
CA THR A 168 -3.06 -22.77 12.81
C THR A 168 -2.49 -22.11 14.05
N GLU A 169 -2.42 -20.77 14.02
CA GLU A 169 -2.23 -19.91 15.18
C GLU A 169 -3.35 -18.86 15.18
N GLY A 170 -4.32 -19.03 16.06
CA GLY A 170 -5.54 -18.22 16.09
C GLY A 170 -5.40 -16.88 16.83
N LYS A 171 -4.28 -16.66 17.52
CA LYS A 171 -4.10 -15.47 18.37
C LYS A 171 -3.24 -14.42 17.66
N GLU A 172 -3.84 -13.24 17.43
CA GLU A 172 -3.08 -12.08 17.02
C GLU A 172 -2.16 -11.57 18.15
N LEU A 173 -0.93 -11.26 17.80
CA LEU A 173 -0.01 -10.57 18.68
C LEU A 173 -0.41 -9.08 18.71
N ARG A 174 -0.69 -8.57 19.90
CA ARG A 174 -1.00 -7.15 20.11
C ARG A 174 0.11 -6.47 20.89
N GLY A 175 0.37 -5.21 20.55
CA GLY A 175 1.41 -4.40 21.19
C GLY A 175 2.70 -4.34 20.39
N GLN A 176 3.81 -4.05 21.07
CA GLN A 176 5.11 -3.82 20.42
C GLN A 176 5.90 -5.14 20.23
N HIS A 177 5.34 -6.06 19.45
CA HIS A 177 6.03 -7.30 19.12
C HIS A 177 7.00 -7.11 17.96
N GLY A 178 8.20 -7.72 18.05
CA GLY A 178 9.22 -7.71 17.01
C GLY A 178 10.08 -6.45 16.94
N TYR A 179 9.82 -5.40 17.71
CA TYR A 179 10.64 -4.18 17.67
C TYR A 179 12.07 -4.39 18.15
N ALA A 180 12.25 -5.19 19.21
CA ALA A 180 13.58 -5.48 19.74
C ALA A 180 14.42 -6.27 18.73
N GLU A 181 13.80 -7.27 18.11
CA GLU A 181 14.42 -8.11 17.08
C GLU A 181 14.72 -7.30 15.81
N HIS A 182 13.82 -6.43 15.39
CA HIS A 182 14.04 -5.55 14.26
C HIS A 182 15.18 -4.57 14.50
N MET A 183 15.23 -3.96 15.70
CA MET A 183 16.34 -3.08 16.08
C MET A 183 17.66 -3.84 16.20
N ALA A 184 17.66 -5.04 16.77
CA ALA A 184 18.85 -5.87 16.86
C ALA A 184 19.36 -6.28 15.47
N GLU A 185 18.47 -6.60 14.55
CA GLU A 185 18.79 -6.93 13.15
C GLU A 185 19.44 -5.73 12.46
N PHE A 186 18.87 -4.54 12.59
CA PHE A 186 19.44 -3.31 12.04
C PHE A 186 20.83 -3.02 12.59
N LEU A 187 21.00 -3.06 13.91
CA LEU A 187 22.31 -2.82 14.55
C LEU A 187 23.37 -3.85 14.13
N ASN A 188 22.98 -5.11 13.95
CA ASN A 188 23.88 -6.14 13.46
C ASN A 188 24.26 -5.90 12.00
N ALA A 189 23.30 -5.53 11.16
CA ALA A 189 23.57 -5.17 9.76
C ALA A 189 24.56 -3.99 9.65
N VAL A 190 24.42 -2.97 10.51
CA VAL A 190 25.37 -1.84 10.58
C VAL A 190 26.78 -2.31 10.96
N ARG A 191 26.88 -3.19 11.98
CA ARG A 191 28.19 -3.70 12.49
C ARG A 191 28.89 -4.60 11.48
N GLN A 192 28.10 -5.47 10.81
CA GLN A 192 28.62 -6.48 9.90
C GLN A 192 28.68 -6.01 8.44
N ARG A 193 28.13 -4.83 8.14
CA ARG A 193 28.00 -4.30 6.77
C ARG A 193 27.21 -5.25 5.84
N THR A 194 26.16 -5.87 6.36
CA THR A 194 25.27 -6.74 5.62
C THR A 194 23.94 -6.03 5.31
N PRO A 195 23.22 -6.41 4.24
CA PRO A 195 21.89 -5.88 3.97
C PRO A 195 20.90 -6.19 5.12
N THR A 196 19.98 -5.26 5.38
CA THR A 196 18.84 -5.50 6.27
C THR A 196 17.73 -6.25 5.55
N LYS A 197 16.86 -6.94 6.31
CA LYS A 197 15.64 -7.56 5.74
C LYS A 197 14.71 -6.53 5.12
N ALA A 198 14.56 -5.37 5.77
CA ALA A 198 13.81 -4.23 5.27
C ALA A 198 14.75 -3.27 4.49
N SER A 199 15.40 -3.78 3.46
CA SER A 199 16.30 -2.99 2.61
C SER A 199 15.52 -2.00 1.73
N ALA A 200 16.22 -0.98 1.22
CA ALA A 200 15.63 -0.01 0.30
C ALA A 200 15.02 -0.68 -0.95
N ASP A 201 15.64 -1.74 -1.47
CA ASP A 201 15.12 -2.49 -2.62
C ASP A 201 13.78 -3.18 -2.32
N VAL A 202 13.65 -3.77 -1.11
CA VAL A 202 12.39 -4.38 -0.66
C VAL A 202 11.32 -3.30 -0.53
N ALA A 203 11.64 -2.21 0.19
CA ALA A 203 10.71 -1.10 0.39
C ALA A 203 10.30 -0.44 -0.94
N HIS A 204 11.24 -0.26 -1.88
CA HIS A 204 10.96 0.28 -3.20
C HIS A 204 9.93 -0.56 -3.96
N ARG A 205 10.09 -1.90 -3.98
CA ARG A 205 9.15 -2.78 -4.67
C ARG A 205 7.73 -2.66 -4.11
N SER A 206 7.60 -2.67 -2.79
CA SER A 206 6.29 -2.58 -2.14
C SER A 206 5.65 -1.21 -2.32
N CYS A 207 6.42 -0.11 -2.16
CA CYS A 207 5.94 1.24 -2.41
C CYS A 207 5.57 1.47 -3.88
N ALA A 208 6.34 0.90 -4.82
CA ALA A 208 6.04 0.99 -6.24
C ALA A 208 4.66 0.40 -6.57
N LEU A 209 4.27 -0.73 -5.94
CA LEU A 209 2.94 -1.31 -6.15
C LEU A 209 1.82 -0.34 -5.75
N VAL A 210 1.97 0.38 -4.65
CA VAL A 210 1.01 1.41 -4.23
C VAL A 210 0.84 2.47 -5.33
N HIS A 211 1.95 3.02 -5.81
CA HIS A 211 1.93 4.05 -6.85
C HIS A 211 1.38 3.53 -8.18
N LEU A 212 1.80 2.35 -8.62
CA LEU A 212 1.31 1.72 -9.84
C LEU A 212 -0.20 1.44 -9.78
N GLY A 213 -0.71 1.01 -8.63
CA GLY A 213 -2.14 0.81 -8.40
C GLY A 213 -2.93 2.12 -8.46
N GLU A 214 -2.41 3.19 -7.83
CA GLU A 214 -3.02 4.52 -7.89
C GLU A 214 -3.03 5.07 -9.32
N ILE A 215 -1.92 4.97 -10.04
CA ILE A 215 -1.81 5.44 -11.42
C ILE A 215 -2.82 4.69 -12.32
N ALA A 216 -2.89 3.36 -12.21
CA ALA A 216 -3.85 2.58 -12.97
C ALA A 216 -5.30 2.96 -12.66
N PHE A 217 -5.62 3.27 -11.40
CA PHE A 217 -6.94 3.78 -11.03
C PHE A 217 -7.24 5.14 -11.67
N ARG A 218 -6.28 6.06 -11.68
CA ARG A 218 -6.44 7.42 -12.23
C ARG A 218 -6.61 7.42 -13.74
N THR A 219 -5.89 6.56 -14.45
CA THR A 219 -5.98 6.40 -15.91
C THR A 219 -7.12 5.48 -16.35
N ARG A 220 -7.85 4.88 -15.40
CA ARG A 220 -9.06 4.05 -15.59
C ARG A 220 -8.87 2.86 -16.52
N GLY A 221 -7.69 2.27 -16.53
CA GLY A 221 -7.39 1.23 -17.48
C GLY A 221 -6.59 0.05 -16.95
N ARG A 222 -6.36 -0.86 -17.86
CA ARG A 222 -5.32 -1.85 -17.80
C ARG A 222 -4.07 -1.21 -18.38
N LEU A 223 -2.97 -1.26 -17.64
CA LEU A 223 -1.70 -0.68 -18.02
C LEU A 223 -0.65 -1.78 -18.11
N ASP A 224 0.04 -1.85 -19.23
CA ASP A 224 1.23 -2.67 -19.40
C ASP A 224 2.45 -1.87 -18.91
N PHE A 225 3.36 -2.56 -18.21
CA PHE A 225 4.49 -1.95 -17.53
C PHE A 225 5.76 -2.76 -17.78
N ASP A 226 6.86 -2.09 -18.08
CA ASP A 226 8.17 -2.73 -18.17
C ASP A 226 8.88 -2.68 -16.81
N PRO A 227 9.03 -3.83 -16.10
CA PRO A 227 9.67 -3.87 -14.79
C PRO A 227 11.14 -3.45 -14.80
N ARG A 228 11.82 -3.50 -15.95
CA ARG A 228 13.25 -3.16 -16.05
C ARG A 228 13.46 -1.67 -16.20
N THR A 229 12.68 -1.02 -17.03
CA THR A 229 12.76 0.43 -17.25
C THR A 229 11.90 1.21 -16.26
N GLN A 230 11.03 0.51 -15.55
CA GLN A 230 10.04 1.06 -14.62
C GLN A 230 9.16 2.13 -15.27
N ARG A 231 8.68 1.84 -16.50
CA ARG A 231 7.81 2.73 -17.26
C ARG A 231 6.60 1.98 -17.80
N PHE A 232 5.50 2.70 -17.91
CA PHE A 232 4.32 2.21 -18.60
C PHE A 232 4.57 2.16 -20.12
N ILE A 233 4.10 1.10 -20.75
CA ILE A 233 4.22 0.88 -22.19
C ILE A 233 3.03 1.58 -22.86
N ASP A 234 3.28 2.37 -23.88
CA ASP A 234 2.29 3.04 -24.71
C ASP A 234 1.25 3.89 -23.93
N CYS A 235 1.65 4.47 -22.77
CA CYS A 235 0.78 5.32 -21.98
C CYS A 235 1.53 6.51 -21.36
N ASP A 236 1.63 7.61 -22.12
CA ASP A 236 2.34 8.82 -21.69
C ASP A 236 1.66 9.47 -20.47
N GLU A 237 0.33 9.47 -20.40
CA GLU A 237 -0.41 9.98 -19.26
C GLU A 237 0.01 9.26 -17.96
N ALA A 238 0.10 7.93 -17.97
CA ALA A 238 0.55 7.17 -16.82
C ALA A 238 2.02 7.45 -16.48
N ASN A 239 2.87 7.62 -17.49
CA ASN A 239 4.29 7.93 -17.30
C ASN A 239 4.52 9.31 -16.67
N LEU A 240 3.68 10.30 -16.96
CA LEU A 240 3.74 11.61 -16.29
C LEU A 240 3.42 11.53 -14.79
N LEU A 241 2.66 10.52 -14.36
CA LEU A 241 2.30 10.30 -12.96
C LEU A 241 3.35 9.56 -12.14
N LEU A 242 4.43 9.06 -12.77
CA LEU A 242 5.54 8.41 -12.06
C LEU A 242 6.39 9.41 -11.25
N THR A 243 6.23 10.69 -11.49
CA THR A 243 6.95 11.76 -10.80
C THR A 243 5.98 12.82 -10.30
N LYS A 244 6.45 13.66 -9.37
CA LYS A 244 5.73 14.86 -8.90
C LYS A 244 6.61 16.08 -9.13
N ASP A 245 6.00 17.17 -9.53
CA ASP A 245 6.68 18.47 -9.58
C ASP A 245 6.87 18.99 -8.16
N TYR A 246 8.13 19.25 -7.80
CA TYR A 246 8.47 19.83 -6.51
C TYR A 246 8.49 21.36 -6.62
N ARG A 247 7.88 22.05 -5.66
CA ARG A 247 7.97 23.49 -5.58
C ARG A 247 9.36 23.95 -5.12
N ALA A 248 9.83 25.06 -5.64
CA ALA A 248 11.08 25.68 -5.19
C ALA A 248 11.03 25.99 -3.67
N PRO A 249 12.13 25.85 -2.92
CA PRO A 249 13.47 25.47 -3.40
C PRO A 249 13.75 23.96 -3.44
N TYR A 250 12.73 23.11 -3.27
CA TYR A 250 12.89 21.66 -3.23
C TYR A 250 13.16 21.11 -4.63
N SER A 251 14.06 20.16 -4.72
CA SER A 251 14.36 19.39 -5.93
C SER A 251 14.78 17.99 -5.56
N LEU A 252 14.55 17.03 -6.46
CA LEU A 252 15.20 15.73 -6.34
C LEU A 252 16.69 15.93 -6.64
N PRO A 253 17.60 15.24 -5.91
CA PRO A 253 19.00 15.18 -6.29
C PRO A 253 19.11 14.64 -7.72
N GLU A 254 19.97 15.23 -8.53
CA GLU A 254 20.39 14.57 -9.76
C GLU A 254 20.97 13.21 -9.38
N VAL A 255 20.63 12.18 -10.16
CA VAL A 255 21.09 10.82 -9.88
C VAL A 255 22.62 10.83 -9.84
N ILE A 256 23.16 10.44 -8.69
CA ILE A 256 24.62 10.31 -8.45
C ILE A 256 25.11 9.03 -9.11
#